data_90470d31b9838b06b0763fe774f14c25
#
_entry.id   90470d31b9838b06b0763fe774f14c25
#
_cell.length_a   1.000
_cell.length_b   1.000
_cell.length_c   1.000
_cell.angle_alpha   90.00
_cell.angle_beta   90.00
_cell.angle_gamma   90.00
#
_symmetry.space_group_name_H-M   'P 1'
#
loop_
_entity.id
_entity.type
_entity.pdbx_description
1 polymer ?
#
loop_
_entity_poly.entity_id
_entity_poly.type
_entity_poly.pdbx_seq_one_letter_code
_entity_poly.pdbx_strand_id
1 'polypeptide(L)'
;VDTETTVFGEKTSRVMFQFINLDQTGATGKPVLCEVDITYPDDADMDTVKKEMEKSYGSSKDSITRYELYQSLGDDQLPEYTYKKADQLAVWSGESLKDVIPSDKSTEYETTWEAYQPGLTTDNWESYTEQASMATAVCAYGAEAFPMFEKNGVSLEAYPGLVYEQVKK
;
A
#
# COMPACT_ATOMS: atom_id res chain seq x y z
N VAL A 1 -8.43 -0.20 25.33
CA VAL A 1 -9.68 -0.96 25.38
C VAL A 1 -9.55 -2.01 24.31
N ASP A 2 -9.36 -3.28 24.71
CA ASP A 2 -9.36 -4.41 23.79
C ASP A 2 -10.80 -4.64 23.29
N THR A 3 -11.16 -3.90 22.28
CA THR A 3 -12.36 -4.21 21.52
C THR A 3 -11.95 -5.19 20.43
N GLU A 4 -12.38 -6.44 20.58
CA GLU A 4 -12.28 -7.40 19.49
C GLU A 4 -12.93 -6.81 18.24
N THR A 5 -12.11 -6.45 17.27
CA THR A 5 -12.59 -5.88 16.02
C THR A 5 -12.60 -6.98 14.96
N THR A 6 -13.69 -7.07 14.21
CA THR A 6 -13.80 -7.97 13.06
C THR A 6 -13.71 -7.15 11.79
N VAL A 7 -12.78 -7.53 10.91
CA VAL A 7 -12.60 -6.90 9.60
C VAL A 7 -12.53 -8.01 8.55
N PHE A 8 -13.22 -7.83 7.44
CA PHE A 8 -13.34 -8.84 6.38
C PHE A 8 -13.70 -10.25 6.89
N GLY A 9 -14.62 -10.30 7.86
CA GLY A 9 -15.17 -11.57 8.37
C GLY A 9 -14.37 -12.24 9.48
N GLU A 10 -13.13 -11.81 9.74
CA GLU A 10 -12.24 -12.39 10.74
C GLU A 10 -11.88 -11.41 11.86
N LYS A 11 -11.62 -11.95 13.06
CA LYS A 11 -11.11 -11.16 14.19
C LYS A 11 -9.69 -10.71 13.91
N THR A 12 -9.39 -9.46 14.27
CA THR A 12 -8.08 -8.87 14.07
C THR A 12 -7.27 -8.90 15.37
N SER A 13 -5.95 -9.10 15.26
CA SER A 13 -5.02 -8.91 16.37
C SER A 13 -4.56 -7.45 16.49
N ARG A 14 -4.48 -6.73 15.36
CA ARG A 14 -4.13 -5.32 15.31
C ARG A 14 -4.73 -4.64 14.10
N VAL A 15 -5.14 -3.38 14.26
CA VAL A 15 -5.45 -2.48 13.16
C VAL A 15 -4.65 -1.20 13.36
N MET A 16 -3.88 -0.82 12.37
CA MET A 16 -3.09 0.40 12.36
C MET A 16 -3.61 1.34 11.29
N PHE A 17 -3.75 2.60 11.64
CA PHE A 17 -4.19 3.66 10.74
C PHE A 17 -3.04 4.65 10.56
N GLN A 18 -2.67 4.91 9.33
CA GLN A 18 -1.69 5.92 8.98
C GLN A 18 -2.38 7.14 8.39
N PHE A 19 -1.97 8.30 8.85
CA PHE A 19 -2.52 9.58 8.41
C PHE A 19 -1.40 10.44 7.86
N ILE A 20 -1.73 11.17 6.80
CA ILE A 20 -0.83 12.14 6.18
C ILE A 20 -1.44 13.54 6.29
N ASN A 21 -0.60 14.52 6.56
CA ASN A 21 -0.99 15.92 6.43
C ASN A 21 -0.58 16.41 5.05
N LEU A 22 -1.56 16.63 4.18
CA LEU A 22 -1.35 17.10 2.81
C LEU A 22 -1.16 18.64 2.72
N ASP A 23 -1.21 19.35 3.85
CA ASP A 23 -0.89 20.77 3.91
C ASP A 23 0.59 20.94 4.27
N GLN A 24 1.41 21.25 3.27
CA GLN A 24 2.86 21.45 3.45
C GLN A 24 3.20 22.66 4.36
N THR A 25 2.25 23.56 4.57
CA THR A 25 2.47 24.71 5.45
C THR A 25 2.36 24.36 6.93
N GLY A 26 1.88 23.17 7.25
CA GLY A 26 1.74 22.69 8.62
C GLY A 26 0.72 23.44 9.47
N ALA A 27 0.05 24.42 8.92
CA ALA A 27 -0.71 25.39 9.71
C ALA A 27 -2.18 25.00 9.94
N THR A 28 -2.82 24.25 9.03
CA THR A 28 -4.28 24.05 9.08
C THR A 28 -4.77 22.71 8.53
N GLY A 29 -3.89 21.89 7.99
CA GLY A 29 -4.26 20.62 7.33
C GLY A 29 -4.85 19.62 8.31
N LYS A 30 -6.04 19.12 8.02
CA LYS A 30 -6.57 17.97 8.73
C LYS A 30 -5.85 16.72 8.23
N PRO A 31 -5.33 15.87 9.12
CA PRO A 31 -4.77 14.60 8.72
C PRO A 31 -5.79 13.77 7.94
N VAL A 32 -5.35 13.20 6.83
CA VAL A 32 -6.15 12.33 5.96
C VAL A 32 -5.63 10.90 6.11
N LEU A 33 -6.54 9.95 6.27
CA LEU A 33 -6.20 8.54 6.31
C LEU A 33 -5.62 8.12 4.95
N CYS A 34 -4.39 7.62 4.96
CA CYS A 34 -3.67 7.21 3.74
C CYS A 34 -3.40 5.71 3.67
N GLU A 35 -3.37 5.03 4.80
CA GLU A 35 -3.11 3.59 4.85
C GLU A 35 -3.80 2.96 6.06
N VAL A 36 -4.28 1.72 5.89
CA VAL A 36 -4.80 0.88 6.96
C VAL A 36 -4.11 -0.47 6.88
N ASP A 37 -3.39 -0.83 7.94
CA ASP A 37 -2.78 -2.15 8.08
C ASP A 37 -3.53 -2.97 9.12
N ILE A 38 -3.92 -4.16 8.71
CA ILE A 38 -4.69 -5.09 9.53
C ILE A 38 -3.86 -6.35 9.71
N THR A 39 -3.61 -6.74 10.94
CA THR A 39 -2.94 -7.99 11.27
C THR A 39 -3.97 -8.95 11.87
N TYR A 40 -3.92 -10.19 11.45
CA TYR A 40 -4.78 -11.26 11.93
C TYR A 40 -4.00 -12.25 12.79
N PRO A 41 -4.67 -12.97 13.70
CA PRO A 41 -4.06 -14.09 14.41
C PRO A 41 -3.57 -15.19 13.46
N ASP A 42 -2.64 -16.01 13.92
CA ASP A 42 -2.06 -17.09 13.13
C ASP A 42 -3.08 -18.16 12.67
N ASP A 43 -4.16 -18.30 13.40
CA ASP A 43 -5.24 -19.26 13.16
C ASP A 43 -6.45 -18.64 12.43
N ALA A 44 -6.35 -17.39 11.98
CA ALA A 44 -7.42 -16.76 11.22
C ALA A 44 -7.63 -17.44 9.86
N ASP A 45 -8.88 -17.55 9.44
CA ASP A 45 -9.23 -18.03 8.10
C ASP A 45 -9.03 -16.95 7.04
N MET A 46 -7.80 -16.89 6.51
CA MET A 46 -7.44 -15.89 5.49
C MET A 46 -8.15 -16.11 4.16
N ASP A 47 -8.67 -17.30 3.88
CA ASP A 47 -9.55 -17.53 2.71
C ASP A 47 -10.88 -16.79 2.86
N THR A 48 -11.41 -16.71 4.07
CA THR A 48 -12.58 -15.89 4.39
C THR A 48 -12.26 -14.41 4.20
N VAL A 49 -11.12 -13.92 4.70
CA VAL A 49 -10.68 -12.53 4.50
C VAL A 49 -10.60 -12.20 3.02
N LYS A 50 -9.93 -13.04 2.23
CA LYS A 50 -9.82 -12.86 0.78
C LYS A 50 -11.18 -12.79 0.09
N LYS A 51 -12.11 -13.68 0.42
CA LYS A 51 -13.47 -13.70 -0.15
C LYS A 51 -14.24 -12.44 0.18
N GLU A 52 -14.13 -11.93 1.41
CA GLU A 52 -14.81 -10.69 1.78
C GLU A 52 -14.19 -9.48 1.07
N MET A 53 -12.88 -9.47 0.87
CA MET A 53 -12.22 -8.47 0.03
C MET A 53 -12.67 -8.56 -1.44
N GLU A 54 -12.81 -9.77 -1.99
CA GLU A 54 -13.33 -9.96 -3.34
C GLU A 54 -14.76 -9.43 -3.52
N LYS A 55 -15.60 -9.51 -2.50
CA LYS A 55 -16.94 -8.89 -2.53
C LYS A 55 -16.88 -7.37 -2.57
N SER A 56 -15.87 -6.78 -1.93
CA SER A 56 -15.71 -5.33 -1.84
C SER A 56 -15.00 -4.73 -3.05
N TYR A 57 -14.02 -5.43 -3.61
CA TYR A 57 -13.09 -4.90 -4.63
C TYR A 57 -13.15 -5.67 -5.96
N GLY A 58 -13.96 -6.72 -6.06
CA GLY A 58 -13.97 -7.62 -7.23
C GLY A 58 -12.84 -8.66 -7.15
N SER A 59 -12.58 -9.34 -8.25
CA SER A 59 -11.53 -10.36 -8.34
C SER A 59 -10.14 -9.73 -8.17
N SER A 60 -9.29 -10.37 -7.39
CA SER A 60 -7.88 -9.97 -7.29
C SER A 60 -7.18 -10.10 -8.64
N LYS A 61 -6.20 -9.25 -8.86
CA LYS A 61 -5.31 -9.32 -10.01
C LYS A 61 -4.00 -9.99 -9.57
N ASP A 62 -3.37 -10.72 -10.48
CA ASP A 62 -1.98 -11.06 -10.32
C ASP A 62 -1.18 -9.75 -10.27
N SER A 63 -0.34 -9.61 -9.28
CA SER A 63 0.39 -8.38 -9.12
C SER A 63 1.83 -8.65 -8.72
N ILE A 64 2.61 -7.65 -8.96
CA ILE A 64 3.96 -7.51 -8.46
C ILE A 64 3.89 -7.46 -6.93
N THR A 65 4.69 -8.29 -6.28
CA THR A 65 4.88 -8.21 -4.83
C THR A 65 5.57 -6.88 -4.49
N ARG A 66 5.35 -6.35 -3.29
CA ARG A 66 6.12 -5.17 -2.83
C ARG A 66 7.63 -5.41 -2.95
N TYR A 67 8.08 -6.63 -2.76
CA TYR A 67 9.47 -7.01 -2.95
C TYR A 67 9.95 -6.79 -4.39
N GLU A 68 9.19 -7.26 -5.37
CA GLU A 68 9.50 -7.06 -6.78
C GLU A 68 9.47 -5.57 -7.16
N LEU A 69 8.55 -4.80 -6.58
CA LEU A 69 8.52 -3.36 -6.73
C LEU A 69 9.79 -2.72 -6.18
N TYR A 70 10.17 -3.00 -4.94
CA TYR A 70 11.38 -2.44 -4.35
C TYR A 70 12.64 -2.88 -5.08
N GLN A 71 12.73 -4.14 -5.54
CA GLN A 71 13.84 -4.59 -6.38
C GLN A 71 13.91 -3.81 -7.70
N SER A 72 12.78 -3.54 -8.34
CA SER A 72 12.75 -2.77 -9.59
C SER A 72 13.15 -1.31 -9.40
N LEU A 73 12.97 -0.75 -8.19
CA LEU A 73 13.40 0.58 -7.83
C LEU A 73 14.92 0.67 -7.56
N GLY A 74 15.67 -0.44 -7.74
CA GLY A 74 17.13 -0.45 -7.59
C GLY A 74 17.62 -0.30 -6.18
N ASP A 75 16.80 -0.60 -5.17
CA ASP A 75 17.22 -0.60 -3.78
C ASP A 75 18.04 -1.86 -3.45
N ASP A 76 19.29 -1.87 -3.93
CA ASP A 76 20.29 -2.90 -3.65
C ASP A 76 20.69 -2.93 -2.15
N GLN A 77 20.20 -1.99 -1.37
CA GLN A 77 20.51 -1.84 0.05
C GLN A 77 19.38 -2.28 0.97
N LEU A 78 18.30 -2.83 0.43
CA LEU A 78 17.41 -3.58 1.28
C LEU A 78 18.26 -4.63 2.01
N PRO A 79 18.35 -4.55 3.35
CA PRO A 79 19.11 -5.56 4.08
C PRO A 79 18.61 -6.92 3.62
N GLU A 80 19.48 -7.93 3.64
CA GLU A 80 19.22 -9.34 3.38
C GLU A 80 18.08 -9.94 4.26
N TYR A 81 17.13 -9.12 4.69
CA TYR A 81 15.81 -9.61 5.00
C TYR A 81 15.32 -10.17 3.67
N THR A 82 15.68 -11.41 3.46
CA THR A 82 15.04 -12.27 2.49
C THR A 82 13.55 -12.15 2.76
N TYR A 83 12.92 -11.17 2.08
CA TYR A 83 11.47 -11.17 1.95
C TYR A 83 11.16 -12.44 1.18
N LYS A 84 11.12 -13.52 1.91
CA LYS A 84 10.65 -14.74 1.32
C LYS A 84 9.25 -14.42 0.81
N LYS A 85 9.01 -14.86 -0.39
CA LYS A 85 7.74 -14.70 -1.06
C LYS A 85 6.64 -15.15 -0.10
N ALA A 86 5.66 -14.29 0.13
CA ALA A 86 4.47 -14.69 0.86
C ALA A 86 3.92 -15.96 0.18
N ASP A 87 3.53 -16.96 0.96
CA ASP A 87 3.00 -18.19 0.40
C ASP A 87 1.79 -17.92 -0.47
N GLN A 88 1.01 -16.92 -0.11
CA GLN A 88 -0.11 -16.46 -0.92
C GLN A 88 -0.27 -14.94 -0.82
N LEU A 89 -0.60 -14.35 -1.96
CA LEU A 89 -0.80 -12.93 -2.12
C LEU A 89 -1.96 -12.67 -3.08
N ALA A 90 -2.94 -11.88 -2.63
CA ALA A 90 -4.01 -11.39 -3.48
C ALA A 90 -3.95 -9.86 -3.48
N VAL A 91 -3.97 -9.26 -4.66
CA VAL A 91 -3.82 -7.83 -4.81
C VAL A 91 -4.90 -7.25 -5.69
N TRP A 92 -5.43 -6.12 -5.28
CA TRP A 92 -6.36 -5.28 -6.00
C TRP A 92 -5.71 -3.92 -6.21
N SER A 93 -5.57 -3.53 -7.45
CA SER A 93 -4.99 -2.24 -7.83
C SER A 93 -6.04 -1.37 -8.47
N GLY A 94 -6.02 -0.09 -8.15
CA GLY A 94 -6.77 0.94 -8.84
C GLY A 94 -6.19 1.26 -10.21
N GLU A 95 -6.45 2.48 -10.70
CA GLU A 95 -5.84 2.97 -11.94
C GLU A 95 -4.32 3.13 -11.77
N SER A 96 -3.56 2.79 -12.81
CA SER A 96 -2.11 2.95 -12.82
C SER A 96 -1.72 4.43 -12.74
N LEU A 97 -0.73 4.78 -11.95
CA LEU A 97 -0.20 6.15 -11.89
C LEU A 97 0.27 6.64 -13.26
N LYS A 98 0.92 5.78 -14.03
CA LYS A 98 1.38 6.09 -15.39
C LYS A 98 0.26 6.53 -16.32
N ASP A 99 -0.92 5.93 -16.17
CA ASP A 99 -2.07 6.22 -17.02
C ASP A 99 -2.87 7.45 -16.56
N VAL A 100 -2.78 7.78 -15.28
CA VAL A 100 -3.58 8.85 -14.67
C VAL A 100 -2.84 10.17 -14.60
N ILE A 101 -1.53 10.15 -14.33
CA ILE A 101 -0.75 11.39 -14.22
C ILE A 101 -0.44 11.94 -15.62
N PRO A 102 -0.95 13.14 -15.98
CA PRO A 102 -0.57 13.78 -17.24
C PRO A 102 0.94 14.01 -17.31
N SER A 103 1.53 13.83 -18.48
CA SER A 103 2.98 13.95 -18.68
C SER A 103 3.53 15.34 -18.30
N ASP A 104 2.72 16.41 -18.48
CA ASP A 104 3.05 17.76 -18.09
C ASP A 104 2.96 18.02 -16.58
N LYS A 105 2.37 17.09 -15.82
CA LYS A 105 2.23 17.13 -14.36
C LYS A 105 3.17 16.17 -13.64
N SER A 106 3.90 15.33 -14.36
CA SER A 106 4.75 14.29 -13.80
C SER A 106 5.78 14.85 -12.79
N THR A 107 6.50 15.90 -13.18
CA THR A 107 7.51 16.53 -12.31
C THR A 107 6.90 17.16 -11.06
N GLU A 108 5.71 17.79 -11.18
CA GLU A 108 5.02 18.40 -10.04
C GLU A 108 4.56 17.31 -9.07
N TYR A 109 4.04 16.20 -9.59
CA TYR A 109 3.64 15.06 -8.78
C TYR A 109 4.84 14.43 -8.06
N GLU A 110 5.93 14.18 -8.77
CA GLU A 110 7.18 13.64 -8.23
C GLU A 110 7.70 14.49 -7.07
N THR A 111 7.85 15.81 -7.29
CA THR A 111 8.30 16.73 -6.24
C THR A 111 7.37 16.72 -5.02
N THR A 112 6.07 16.63 -5.25
CA THR A 112 5.08 16.56 -4.17
C THR A 112 5.18 15.24 -3.42
N TRP A 113 5.35 14.14 -4.15
CA TRP A 113 5.56 12.82 -3.57
C TRP A 113 6.80 12.76 -2.68
N GLU A 114 7.94 13.24 -3.17
CA GLU A 114 9.20 13.29 -2.41
C GLU A 114 9.07 14.09 -1.11
N ALA A 115 8.28 15.15 -1.12
CA ALA A 115 8.03 15.96 0.07
C ALA A 115 7.29 15.19 1.17
N TYR A 116 6.47 14.20 0.80
CA TYR A 116 5.71 13.38 1.74
C TYR A 116 6.35 12.03 2.04
N GLN A 117 7.13 11.49 1.11
CA GLN A 117 7.87 10.24 1.29
C GLN A 117 9.36 10.45 0.94
N PRO A 118 10.14 11.05 1.84
CA PRO A 118 11.57 11.18 1.61
C PRO A 118 12.21 9.78 1.55
N GLY A 119 12.90 9.50 0.48
CA GLY A 119 13.56 8.23 0.24
C GLY A 119 13.24 7.57 -1.11
N LEU A 120 12.18 7.99 -1.77
CA LEU A 120 11.99 7.68 -3.18
C LEU A 120 12.87 8.63 -3.99
N THR A 121 13.82 8.10 -4.74
CA THR A 121 14.71 8.93 -5.55
C THR A 121 14.14 9.15 -6.95
N THR A 122 14.45 10.29 -7.53
CA THR A 122 14.09 10.66 -8.92
C THR A 122 14.51 9.60 -9.94
N ASP A 123 15.64 8.93 -9.70
CA ASP A 123 16.18 7.91 -10.59
C ASP A 123 15.26 6.68 -10.75
N ASN A 124 14.38 6.48 -9.78
CA ASN A 124 13.47 5.32 -9.74
C ASN A 124 12.03 5.68 -10.10
N TRP A 125 11.75 6.94 -10.36
CA TRP A 125 10.39 7.45 -10.52
C TRP A 125 9.63 6.81 -11.69
N GLU A 126 10.27 6.64 -12.82
CA GLU A 126 9.66 6.03 -14.01
C GLU A 126 9.21 4.59 -13.70
N SER A 127 10.10 3.78 -13.13
CA SER A 127 9.79 2.41 -12.73
C SER A 127 8.69 2.35 -11.66
N TYR A 128 8.69 3.30 -10.73
CA TYR A 128 7.66 3.39 -9.70
C TYR A 128 6.29 3.64 -10.33
N THR A 129 6.16 4.63 -11.20
CA THR A 129 4.88 5.00 -11.83
C THR A 129 4.32 3.91 -12.74
N GLU A 130 5.18 3.09 -13.32
CA GLU A 130 4.77 1.93 -14.11
C GLU A 130 4.08 0.83 -13.29
N GLN A 131 4.43 0.73 -12.02
CA GLN A 131 4.01 -0.37 -11.14
C GLN A 131 3.03 0.06 -10.06
N ALA A 132 3.03 1.33 -9.70
CA ALA A 132 2.15 1.85 -8.68
C ALA A 132 0.76 2.19 -9.21
N SER A 133 -0.22 2.13 -8.34
CA SER A 133 -1.60 2.51 -8.63
C SER A 133 -2.11 3.56 -7.66
N MET A 134 -3.20 4.24 -8.04
CA MET A 134 -3.85 5.28 -7.24
C MET A 134 -4.30 4.78 -5.87
N ALA A 135 -4.66 3.51 -5.78
CA ALA A 135 -4.99 2.80 -4.55
C ALA A 135 -4.66 1.33 -4.70
N THR A 136 -4.29 0.68 -3.62
CA THR A 136 -3.94 -0.74 -3.61
C THR A 136 -4.51 -1.40 -2.37
N ALA A 137 -5.09 -2.58 -2.53
CA ALA A 137 -5.46 -3.46 -1.44
C ALA A 137 -4.70 -4.78 -1.58
N VAL A 138 -4.07 -5.23 -0.52
CA VAL A 138 -3.26 -6.45 -0.50
C VAL A 138 -3.74 -7.35 0.61
N CYS A 139 -4.05 -8.60 0.30
CA CYS A 139 -4.23 -9.66 1.27
C CYS A 139 -3.04 -10.61 1.18
N ALA A 140 -2.30 -10.74 2.27
CA ALA A 140 -1.10 -11.56 2.36
C ALA A 140 -1.22 -12.56 3.49
N TYR A 141 -0.93 -13.82 3.22
CA TYR A 141 -0.96 -14.87 4.22
C TYR A 141 0.09 -15.96 3.94
N GLY A 142 0.55 -16.61 5.02
CA GLY A 142 1.64 -17.57 4.98
C GLY A 142 2.75 -17.22 5.96
N ALA A 143 3.79 -18.01 5.97
CA ALA A 143 4.83 -17.95 6.99
C ALA A 143 5.62 -16.62 7.00
N GLU A 144 5.64 -15.91 5.88
CA GLU A 144 6.50 -14.72 5.69
C GLU A 144 5.82 -13.69 4.78
N ALA A 145 4.58 -13.31 5.11
CA ALA A 145 3.73 -12.52 4.21
C ALA A 145 4.33 -11.15 3.84
N PHE A 146 4.56 -10.28 4.79
CA PHE A 146 5.18 -8.96 4.56
C PHE A 146 5.94 -8.53 5.80
N PRO A 147 6.95 -7.65 5.68
CA PRO A 147 7.65 -7.12 6.86
C PRO A 147 6.75 -6.38 7.84
N MET A 148 5.64 -5.81 7.36
CA MET A 148 4.65 -5.11 8.19
C MET A 148 3.66 -6.07 8.83
N PHE A 149 3.50 -7.26 8.29
CA PHE A 149 2.65 -8.31 8.79
C PHE A 149 3.51 -9.45 9.30
N GLU A 150 3.37 -9.80 10.53
CA GLU A 150 4.14 -10.91 11.10
C GLU A 150 3.88 -12.21 10.34
N LYS A 151 2.64 -12.46 9.91
CA LYS A 151 2.24 -13.65 9.16
C LYS A 151 1.04 -13.44 8.25
N ASN A 152 -0.07 -12.98 8.79
CA ASN A 152 -1.34 -12.81 8.09
C ASN A 152 -1.76 -11.35 8.15
N GLY A 153 -2.05 -10.74 7.03
CA GLY A 153 -2.41 -9.34 7.04
C GLY A 153 -3.10 -8.82 5.78
N VAL A 154 -3.66 -7.64 5.93
CA VAL A 154 -4.22 -6.83 4.85
C VAL A 154 -3.65 -5.42 4.94
N SER A 155 -3.21 -4.87 3.82
CA SER A 155 -2.86 -3.46 3.68
C SER A 155 -3.77 -2.80 2.67
N LEU A 156 -4.33 -1.67 3.05
CA LEU A 156 -5.16 -0.81 2.21
C LEU A 156 -4.44 0.53 2.08
N GLU A 157 -3.97 0.86 0.89
CA GLU A 157 -3.17 2.05 0.63
C GLU A 157 -3.87 2.95 -0.40
N ALA A 158 -3.99 4.22 -0.08
CA ALA A 158 -4.53 5.25 -0.96
C ALA A 158 -3.57 6.45 -1.13
N TYR A 159 -2.35 6.34 -0.61
CA TYR A 159 -1.37 7.42 -0.59
C TYR A 159 -1.09 8.02 -1.99
N PRO A 160 -0.84 7.21 -3.04
CA PRO A 160 -0.57 7.75 -4.37
C PRO A 160 -1.71 8.63 -4.91
N GLY A 161 -2.95 8.17 -4.74
CA GLY A 161 -4.12 8.92 -5.17
C GLY A 161 -4.33 10.21 -4.39
N LEU A 162 -4.09 10.21 -3.09
CA LEU A 162 -4.20 11.38 -2.24
C LEU A 162 -3.19 12.47 -2.63
N VAL A 163 -1.96 12.09 -2.95
CA VAL A 163 -0.93 13.02 -3.44
C VAL A 163 -1.35 13.60 -4.80
N TYR A 164 -1.85 12.75 -5.71
CA TYR A 164 -2.34 13.19 -7.01
C TYR A 164 -3.45 14.24 -6.90
N GLU A 165 -4.41 14.05 -6.01
CA GLU A 165 -5.50 15.01 -5.80
C GLU A 165 -5.01 16.39 -5.28
N GLN A 166 -3.80 16.49 -4.74
CA GLN A 166 -3.19 17.78 -4.38
C GLN A 166 -2.61 18.48 -5.60
N VAL A 167 -1.96 17.74 -6.48
CA VAL A 167 -1.33 18.27 -7.70
C VAL A 167 -2.37 18.68 -8.74
N LYS A 168 -3.51 18.02 -8.76
CA LYS A 168 -4.62 18.27 -9.69
C LYS A 168 -5.36 19.58 -9.43
N LYS A 169 -5.28 20.14 -8.23
CA LYS A 169 -5.94 21.39 -7.84
C LYS A 169 -5.20 22.58 -8.42
#